data_b9fd5330439aa9f81b289cee693ce132
#
_entry.id   b9fd5330439aa9f81b289cee693ce132
#
_cell.length_a   1.000
_cell.length_b   1.000
_cell.length_c   1.000
_cell.angle_alpha   90.00
_cell.angle_beta   90.00
_cell.angle_gamma   90.00
#
_symmetry.space_group_name_H-M   'P 1'
#
loop_
_entity.id
_entity.type
_entity.pdbx_description
1 polymer ?
#
loop_
_entity_poly.entity_id
_entity_poly.type
_entity_poly.pdbx_seq_one_letter_code
_entity_poly.pdbx_strand_id
1 'polypeptide(L)'
;MDQKLKISEILKKYTMIIALAVIIILFTVNTGGKMLLPQNVNNLIAQNAYVFILATGMLFCILTGGNIDLSVGSVVCFVGAIGGKMMVEMGISPYLTLIAMVIMGMLVGAWQGFWIAYVRIPPFIVTLAGMLMFRGLSNVVLQGMTLAPIPDQFLVLFNTYVPDFFAVEGFNLTCFLVGVIACVVYAAVSYTHLTLPTILLV
;
A
#
# COMPACT_ATOMS: atom_id res chain seq x y z
N MET A 1 2.88 -12.11 -44.24
CA MET A 1 3.07 -10.80 -43.58
C MET A 1 2.20 -10.63 -42.34
N ASP A 2 1.02 -11.24 -42.33
CA ASP A 2 0.06 -11.11 -41.18
C ASP A 2 0.47 -11.76 -39.85
N GLN A 3 1.25 -12.84 -39.91
CA GLN A 3 1.66 -13.55 -38.67
C GLN A 3 2.66 -12.74 -37.84
N LYS A 4 3.58 -12.00 -38.47
CA LYS A 4 4.54 -11.12 -37.78
C LYS A 4 3.88 -9.90 -37.15
N LEU A 5 2.84 -9.36 -37.78
CA LEU A 5 2.04 -8.26 -37.24
C LEU A 5 1.25 -8.72 -36.01
N LYS A 6 0.63 -9.90 -36.03
CA LYS A 6 -0.05 -10.49 -34.87
C LYS A 6 0.86 -10.72 -33.67
N ILE A 7 2.08 -11.22 -33.91
CA ILE A 7 3.08 -11.44 -32.83
C ILE A 7 3.52 -10.10 -32.23
N SER A 8 3.77 -9.08 -33.04
CA SER A 8 4.15 -7.74 -32.58
C SER A 8 3.05 -7.09 -31.72
N GLU A 9 1.78 -7.26 -32.09
CA GLU A 9 0.65 -6.76 -31.32
C GLU A 9 0.48 -7.50 -29.99
N ILE A 10 0.64 -8.83 -29.99
CA ILE A 10 0.60 -9.64 -28.77
C ILE A 10 1.76 -9.25 -27.85
N LEU A 11 2.98 -9.11 -28.37
CA LEU A 11 4.15 -8.67 -27.59
C LEU A 11 3.90 -7.31 -26.96
N LYS A 12 3.38 -6.32 -27.70
CA LYS A 12 3.07 -4.99 -27.17
C LYS A 12 1.98 -5.05 -26.08
N LYS A 13 0.94 -5.84 -26.27
CA LYS A 13 -0.17 -5.99 -25.33
C LYS A 13 0.27 -6.66 -24.02
N TYR A 14 1.15 -7.64 -24.08
CA TYR A 14 1.57 -8.45 -22.94
C TYR A 14 3.01 -8.18 -22.46
N THR A 15 3.63 -7.08 -22.91
CA THR A 15 5.02 -6.72 -22.58
C THR A 15 5.31 -6.82 -21.09
N MET A 16 4.42 -6.29 -20.23
CA MET A 16 4.60 -6.32 -18.77
C MET A 16 4.56 -7.74 -18.20
N ILE A 17 3.65 -8.57 -18.70
CA ILE A 17 3.53 -9.97 -18.26
C ILE A 17 4.74 -10.78 -18.72
N ILE A 18 5.20 -10.55 -19.95
CA ILE A 18 6.40 -11.21 -20.48
C ILE A 18 7.63 -10.79 -19.70
N ALA A 19 7.80 -9.50 -19.41
CA ALA A 19 8.90 -9.00 -18.60
C ALA A 19 8.89 -9.61 -17.19
N LEU A 20 7.71 -9.68 -16.56
CA LEU A 20 7.56 -10.33 -15.26
C LEU A 20 7.94 -11.82 -15.31
N ALA A 21 7.47 -12.55 -16.32
CA ALA A 21 7.79 -13.97 -16.49
C ALA A 21 9.30 -14.19 -16.67
N VAL A 22 9.96 -13.35 -17.49
CA VAL A 22 11.42 -13.42 -17.69
C VAL A 22 12.16 -13.18 -16.38
N ILE A 23 11.75 -12.18 -15.61
CA ILE A 23 12.36 -11.87 -14.29
C ILE A 23 12.18 -13.05 -13.33
N ILE A 24 10.97 -13.62 -13.24
CA ILE A 24 10.70 -14.77 -12.38
C ILE A 24 11.58 -15.96 -12.77
N ILE A 25 11.66 -16.29 -14.05
CA ILE A 25 12.48 -17.40 -14.54
C ILE A 25 13.96 -17.16 -14.21
N LEU A 26 14.47 -15.95 -14.49
CA LEU A 26 15.86 -15.59 -14.26
C LEU A 26 16.22 -15.75 -12.77
N PHE A 27 15.41 -15.23 -11.87
CA PHE A 27 15.67 -15.33 -10.43
C PHE A 27 15.45 -16.76 -9.91
N THR A 28 14.48 -17.51 -10.45
CA THR A 28 14.26 -18.91 -10.07
C THR A 28 15.46 -19.77 -10.42
N VAL A 29 16.03 -19.59 -11.61
CA VAL A 29 17.23 -20.31 -12.03
C VAL A 29 18.43 -19.92 -11.17
N ASN A 30 18.68 -18.62 -10.95
CA ASN A 30 19.80 -18.15 -10.16
C ASN A 30 19.73 -18.56 -8.67
N THR A 31 18.53 -18.67 -8.12
CA THR A 31 18.33 -19.06 -6.70
C THR A 31 18.17 -20.57 -6.50
N GLY A 32 18.28 -21.38 -7.57
CA GLY A 32 18.05 -22.82 -7.49
C GLY A 32 16.62 -23.19 -7.03
N GLY A 33 15.62 -22.42 -7.48
CA GLY A 33 14.21 -22.64 -7.17
C GLY A 33 13.72 -22.04 -5.85
N LYS A 34 14.60 -21.48 -5.02
CA LYS A 34 14.22 -20.92 -3.70
C LYS A 34 13.23 -19.76 -3.79
N MET A 35 13.21 -19.04 -4.91
CA MET A 35 12.29 -17.94 -5.13
C MET A 35 10.82 -18.40 -5.10
N LEU A 36 10.51 -19.58 -5.59
CA LEU A 36 9.15 -20.12 -5.67
C LEU A 36 8.72 -20.90 -4.41
N LEU A 37 9.58 -20.99 -3.40
CA LEU A 37 9.17 -21.61 -2.14
C LEU A 37 8.00 -20.85 -1.52
N PRO A 38 6.97 -21.54 -0.99
CA PRO A 38 5.79 -20.92 -0.40
C PRO A 38 6.12 -19.85 0.65
N GLN A 39 7.14 -20.11 1.47
CA GLN A 39 7.61 -19.18 2.48
C GLN A 39 8.13 -17.87 1.87
N ASN A 40 8.88 -17.94 0.76
CA ASN A 40 9.40 -16.74 0.11
C ASN A 40 8.29 -15.95 -0.58
N VAL A 41 7.34 -16.64 -1.22
CA VAL A 41 6.16 -16.00 -1.84
C VAL A 41 5.32 -15.30 -0.77
N ASN A 42 5.09 -15.94 0.38
CA ASN A 42 4.38 -15.34 1.49
C ASN A 42 5.10 -14.10 2.04
N ASN A 43 6.42 -14.17 2.20
CA ASN A 43 7.22 -13.01 2.61
C ASN A 43 7.14 -11.85 1.61
N LEU A 44 7.18 -12.13 0.31
CA LEU A 44 7.02 -11.10 -0.73
C LEU A 44 5.65 -10.43 -0.66
N ILE A 45 4.58 -11.19 -0.45
CA ILE A 45 3.23 -10.63 -0.29
C ILE A 45 3.17 -9.78 0.99
N ALA A 46 3.67 -10.29 2.12
CA ALA A 46 3.67 -9.58 3.39
C ALA A 46 4.47 -8.26 3.33
N GLN A 47 5.64 -8.28 2.70
CA GLN A 47 6.48 -7.09 2.53
C GLN A 47 5.83 -6.02 1.63
N ASN A 48 5.02 -6.44 0.66
CA ASN A 48 4.33 -5.51 -0.25
C ASN A 48 2.86 -5.25 0.15
N ALA A 49 2.40 -5.79 1.27
CA ALA A 49 1.03 -5.65 1.75
C ALA A 49 0.59 -4.18 1.86
N TYR A 50 1.46 -3.31 2.36
CA TYR A 50 1.18 -1.88 2.47
C TYR A 50 0.93 -1.21 1.11
N VAL A 51 1.61 -1.66 0.04
CA VAL A 51 1.41 -1.12 -1.31
C VAL A 51 0.01 -1.41 -1.82
N PHE A 52 -0.53 -2.60 -1.56
CA PHE A 52 -1.90 -2.95 -1.93
C PHE A 52 -2.93 -2.08 -1.22
N ILE A 53 -2.74 -1.83 0.09
CA ILE A 53 -3.62 -0.95 0.87
C ILE A 53 -3.56 0.48 0.32
N LEU A 54 -2.37 1.02 0.07
CA LEU A 54 -2.19 2.36 -0.47
C LEU A 54 -2.74 2.49 -1.89
N ALA A 55 -2.57 1.46 -2.74
CA ALA A 55 -3.11 1.43 -4.08
C ALA A 55 -4.65 1.49 -4.09
N THR A 56 -5.32 0.85 -3.13
CA THR A 56 -6.78 0.95 -2.99
C THR A 56 -7.22 2.36 -2.61
N GLY A 57 -6.50 3.03 -1.69
CA GLY A 57 -6.74 4.44 -1.36
C GLY A 57 -6.54 5.36 -2.56
N MET A 58 -5.47 5.15 -3.34
CA MET A 58 -5.20 5.89 -4.56
C MET A 58 -6.31 5.69 -5.62
N LEU A 59 -6.84 4.47 -5.73
CA LEU A 59 -7.95 4.18 -6.64
C LEU A 59 -9.17 5.07 -6.35
N PHE A 60 -9.50 5.30 -5.08
CA PHE A 60 -10.58 6.24 -4.71
C PHE A 60 -10.28 7.67 -5.17
N CYS A 61 -9.06 8.15 -4.99
CA CYS A 61 -8.67 9.48 -5.46
C CYS A 61 -8.82 9.61 -6.99
N ILE A 62 -8.43 8.59 -7.74
CA ILE A 62 -8.55 8.59 -9.21
C ILE A 62 -10.03 8.56 -9.63
N LEU A 63 -10.86 7.76 -8.98
CA LEU A 63 -12.29 7.63 -9.31
C LEU A 63 -13.09 8.90 -8.99
N THR A 64 -12.66 9.71 -8.03
CA THR A 64 -13.33 10.97 -7.66
C THR A 64 -13.02 12.16 -8.57
N GLY A 65 -12.51 11.95 -9.77
CA GLY A 65 -12.30 13.01 -10.76
C GLY A 65 -10.92 12.99 -11.42
N GLY A 66 -10.23 11.85 -11.42
CA GLY A 66 -8.89 11.71 -12.02
C GLY A 66 -7.77 12.35 -11.19
N ASN A 67 -8.01 12.55 -9.89
CA ASN A 67 -7.05 13.16 -8.98
C ASN A 67 -5.94 12.16 -8.64
N ILE A 68 -4.69 12.64 -8.67
CA ILE A 68 -3.52 11.82 -8.33
C ILE A 68 -2.95 12.35 -7.01
N ASP A 69 -2.81 11.47 -6.02
CA ASP A 69 -2.16 11.80 -4.75
C ASP A 69 -0.71 11.29 -4.74
N LEU A 70 0.24 12.22 -4.87
CA LEU A 70 1.67 11.91 -4.84
C LEU A 70 2.23 11.83 -3.41
N SER A 71 1.48 12.27 -2.41
CA SER A 71 1.95 12.36 -1.02
C SER A 71 1.87 11.06 -0.24
N VAL A 72 1.10 10.08 -0.71
CA VAL A 72 0.77 8.83 0.01
C VAL A 72 1.99 8.17 0.66
N GLY A 73 3.07 7.95 -0.10
CA GLY A 73 4.30 7.34 0.42
C GLY A 73 4.98 8.18 1.50
N SER A 74 5.02 9.50 1.34
CA SER A 74 5.63 10.42 2.30
C SER A 74 4.82 10.55 3.59
N VAL A 75 3.50 10.51 3.48
CA VAL A 75 2.59 10.48 4.65
C VAL A 75 2.80 9.19 5.45
N VAL A 76 2.89 8.04 4.78
CA VAL A 76 3.20 6.76 5.45
C VAL A 76 4.54 6.81 6.18
N CYS A 77 5.59 7.36 5.53
CA CYS A 77 6.89 7.53 6.18
C CYS A 77 6.80 8.45 7.40
N PHE A 78 6.09 9.57 7.30
CA PHE A 78 5.94 10.53 8.39
C PHE A 78 5.16 9.96 9.58
N VAL A 79 4.01 9.34 9.30
CA VAL A 79 3.18 8.70 10.34
C VAL A 79 3.93 7.53 10.97
N GLY A 80 4.65 6.74 10.17
CA GLY A 80 5.50 5.65 10.65
C GLY A 80 6.67 6.13 11.52
N ALA A 81 7.30 7.25 11.15
CA ALA A 81 8.37 7.86 11.95
C ALA A 81 7.89 8.28 13.35
N ILE A 82 6.72 8.94 13.43
CA ILE A 82 6.12 9.33 14.70
C ILE A 82 5.70 8.10 15.50
N GLY A 83 5.03 7.12 14.87
CA GLY A 83 4.62 5.88 15.52
C GLY A 83 5.82 5.09 16.07
N GLY A 84 6.89 4.97 15.29
CA GLY A 84 8.13 4.34 15.75
C GLY A 84 8.73 5.06 16.96
N LYS A 85 8.78 6.40 16.94
CA LYS A 85 9.27 7.20 18.06
C LYS A 85 8.41 7.04 19.33
N MET A 86 7.09 7.01 19.17
CA MET A 86 6.15 6.76 20.26
C MET A 86 6.38 5.40 20.92
N MET A 87 6.65 4.36 20.13
CA MET A 87 6.90 3.01 20.66
C MET A 87 8.30 2.86 21.26
N VAL A 88 9.33 3.34 20.56
CA VAL A 88 10.74 3.07 20.92
C VAL A 88 11.25 4.05 21.99
N GLU A 89 11.00 5.35 21.82
CA GLU A 89 11.52 6.37 22.74
C GLU A 89 10.55 6.67 23.91
N MET A 90 9.25 6.72 23.64
CA MET A 90 8.25 7.08 24.64
C MET A 90 7.65 5.86 25.37
N GLY A 91 7.94 4.64 24.90
CA GLY A 91 7.45 3.40 25.51
C GLY A 91 5.93 3.22 25.47
N ILE A 92 5.25 3.89 24.53
CA ILE A 92 3.79 3.82 24.40
C ILE A 92 3.41 2.45 23.84
N SER A 93 2.32 1.88 24.36
CA SER A 93 1.86 0.57 23.91
C SER A 93 1.57 0.56 22.39
N PRO A 94 1.89 -0.54 21.67
CA PRO A 94 1.67 -0.65 20.24
C PRO A 94 0.22 -0.38 19.80
N TYR A 95 -0.77 -0.80 20.59
CA TYR A 95 -2.19 -0.59 20.29
C TYR A 95 -2.58 0.89 20.29
N LEU A 96 -2.15 1.66 21.30
CA LEU A 96 -2.39 3.10 21.36
C LEU A 96 -1.65 3.83 20.24
N THR A 97 -0.44 3.40 19.92
CA THR A 97 0.35 3.96 18.82
C THR A 97 -0.34 3.72 17.47
N LEU A 98 -0.89 2.53 17.23
CA LEU A 98 -1.64 2.26 16.00
C LEU A 98 -2.85 3.17 15.86
N ILE A 99 -3.62 3.36 16.93
CA ILE A 99 -4.76 4.28 16.93
C ILE A 99 -4.30 5.71 16.62
N ALA A 100 -3.22 6.17 17.26
CA ALA A 100 -2.65 7.49 17.01
C ALA A 100 -2.18 7.66 15.56
N MET A 101 -1.55 6.64 14.97
CA MET A 101 -1.13 6.64 13.58
C MET A 101 -2.32 6.77 12.61
N VAL A 102 -3.42 6.05 12.87
CA VAL A 102 -4.64 6.15 12.05
C VAL A 102 -5.23 7.56 12.15
N ILE A 103 -5.35 8.11 13.35
CA ILE A 103 -5.86 9.47 13.57
C ILE A 103 -4.97 10.50 12.84
N MET A 104 -3.65 10.38 12.95
CA MET A 104 -2.72 11.27 12.24
C MET A 104 -2.86 11.17 10.72
N GLY A 105 -2.98 9.96 10.17
CA GLY A 105 -3.23 9.77 8.75
C GLY A 105 -4.51 10.46 8.29
N MET A 106 -5.59 10.33 9.07
CA MET A 106 -6.86 11.02 8.80
C MET A 106 -6.72 12.56 8.86
N LEU A 107 -6.01 13.09 9.84
CA LEU A 107 -5.79 14.53 9.97
C LEU A 107 -4.98 15.08 8.80
N VAL A 108 -3.93 14.39 8.38
CA VAL A 108 -3.14 14.76 7.20
C VAL A 108 -4.00 14.75 5.93
N GLY A 109 -4.80 13.69 5.74
CA GLY A 109 -5.72 13.58 4.61
C GLY A 109 -6.77 14.69 4.62
N ALA A 110 -7.36 15.00 5.78
CA ALA A 110 -8.31 16.09 5.94
C ALA A 110 -7.67 17.47 5.64
N TRP A 111 -6.45 17.68 6.09
CA TRP A 111 -5.69 18.91 5.82
C TRP A 111 -5.42 19.08 4.31
N GLN A 112 -4.96 18.04 3.62
CA GLN A 112 -4.78 18.11 2.16
C GLN A 112 -6.10 18.27 1.41
N GLY A 113 -7.13 17.52 1.84
CA GLY A 113 -8.47 17.60 1.27
C GLY A 113 -9.09 19.01 1.41
N PHE A 114 -8.82 19.72 2.51
CA PHE A 114 -9.24 21.11 2.69
C PHE A 114 -8.69 22.03 1.59
N TRP A 115 -7.39 21.96 1.29
CA TRP A 115 -6.77 22.80 0.25
C TRP A 115 -7.33 22.48 -1.15
N ILE A 116 -7.64 21.22 -1.42
CA ILE A 116 -8.18 20.80 -2.71
C ILE A 116 -9.65 21.20 -2.84
N ALA A 117 -10.47 20.88 -1.83
CA ALA A 117 -11.92 21.02 -1.92
C ALA A 117 -12.39 22.48 -1.70
N TYR A 118 -11.84 23.17 -0.71
CA TYR A 118 -12.31 24.52 -0.33
C TYR A 118 -11.49 25.62 -0.99
N VAL A 119 -10.17 25.50 -1.00
CA VAL A 119 -9.30 26.52 -1.63
C VAL A 119 -9.19 26.31 -3.15
N ARG A 120 -9.59 25.12 -3.63
CA ARG A 120 -9.60 24.76 -5.05
C ARG A 120 -8.23 24.77 -5.72
N ILE A 121 -7.20 24.44 -4.96
CA ILE A 121 -5.86 24.24 -5.52
C ILE A 121 -5.84 22.88 -6.26
N PRO A 122 -5.23 22.81 -7.46
CA PRO A 122 -5.12 21.55 -8.18
C PRO A 122 -4.50 20.45 -7.31
N PRO A 123 -5.11 19.23 -7.26
CA PRO A 123 -4.67 18.13 -6.38
C PRO A 123 -3.19 17.77 -6.54
N PHE A 124 -2.69 17.79 -7.76
CA PHE A 124 -1.28 17.54 -8.07
C PHE A 124 -0.33 18.49 -7.31
N ILE A 125 -0.67 19.79 -7.24
CA ILE A 125 0.17 20.80 -6.55
C ILE A 125 0.16 20.56 -5.04
N VAL A 126 -1.03 20.33 -4.46
CA VAL A 126 -1.17 20.11 -3.01
C VAL A 126 -0.45 18.85 -2.58
N THR A 127 -0.63 17.76 -3.33
CA THR A 127 -0.03 16.46 -2.98
C THR A 127 1.48 16.42 -3.23
N LEU A 128 1.98 17.12 -4.26
CA LEU A 128 3.41 17.28 -4.48
C LEU A 128 4.07 18.09 -3.34
N ALA A 129 3.46 19.21 -2.95
CA ALA A 129 3.93 19.99 -1.80
C ALA A 129 3.88 19.16 -0.50
N GLY A 130 2.79 18.43 -0.29
CA GLY A 130 2.65 17.49 0.82
C GLY A 130 3.73 16.41 0.83
N MET A 131 4.03 15.84 -0.33
CA MET A 131 5.11 14.85 -0.47
C MET A 131 6.45 15.38 0.03
N LEU A 132 6.85 16.56 -0.41
CA LEU A 132 8.11 17.17 0.00
C LEU A 132 8.11 17.54 1.48
N MET A 133 7.00 18.14 1.95
CA MET A 133 6.84 18.54 3.34
C MET A 133 6.91 17.34 4.31
N PHE A 134 6.11 16.29 4.08
CA PHE A 134 6.09 15.14 4.98
C PHE A 134 7.36 14.30 4.91
N ARG A 135 8.03 14.26 3.76
CA ARG A 135 9.35 13.65 3.64
C ARG A 135 10.41 14.40 4.44
N GLY A 136 10.37 15.73 4.40
CA GLY A 136 11.26 16.57 5.22
C GLY A 136 10.96 16.40 6.72
N LEU A 137 9.67 16.44 7.10
CA LEU A 137 9.25 16.27 8.49
C LEU A 137 9.62 14.89 9.05
N SER A 138 9.51 13.81 8.26
CA SER A 138 9.95 12.48 8.72
C SER A 138 11.44 12.45 9.05
N ASN A 139 12.29 13.11 8.23
CA ASN A 139 13.71 13.21 8.52
C ASN A 139 14.00 14.02 9.80
N VAL A 140 13.25 15.10 10.02
CA VAL A 140 13.37 15.90 11.25
C VAL A 140 12.97 15.08 12.48
N VAL A 141 11.87 14.34 12.41
CA VAL A 141 11.40 13.47 13.50
C VAL A 141 12.42 12.39 13.81
N LEU A 142 12.99 11.74 12.80
CA LEU A 142 13.98 10.67 12.95
C LEU A 142 15.40 11.18 13.24
N GLN A 143 15.66 12.48 13.06
CA GLN A 143 17.00 13.08 13.18
C GLN A 143 18.06 12.34 12.33
N GLY A 144 17.65 11.75 11.21
CA GLY A 144 18.52 10.94 10.35
C GLY A 144 18.93 9.57 10.94
N MET A 145 18.35 9.17 12.06
CA MET A 145 18.65 7.90 12.72
C MET A 145 17.60 6.83 12.40
N THR A 146 18.02 5.58 12.48
CA THR A 146 17.11 4.43 12.39
C THR A 146 16.60 4.09 13.79
N LEU A 147 15.27 3.96 13.92
CA LEU A 147 14.66 3.54 15.17
C LEU A 147 14.73 2.02 15.30
N ALA A 148 15.47 1.55 16.30
CA ALA A 148 15.59 0.13 16.64
C ALA A 148 15.95 -0.02 18.12
N PRO A 149 15.58 -1.14 18.78
CA PRO A 149 14.71 -2.21 18.31
C PRO A 149 13.21 -1.84 18.38
N ILE A 150 12.40 -2.40 17.45
CA ILE A 150 10.96 -2.29 17.55
C ILE A 150 10.45 -3.27 18.63
N PRO A 151 9.46 -2.90 19.46
CA PRO A 151 8.95 -3.76 20.51
C PRO A 151 8.41 -5.10 19.98
N ASP A 152 8.75 -6.20 20.67
CA ASP A 152 8.33 -7.57 20.27
C ASP A 152 6.81 -7.70 20.17
N GLN A 153 6.06 -6.99 21.01
CA GLN A 153 4.59 -6.97 20.95
C GLN A 153 4.05 -6.47 19.60
N PHE A 154 4.73 -5.51 18.97
CA PHE A 154 4.36 -5.02 17.65
C PHE A 154 4.71 -6.05 16.58
N LEU A 155 5.88 -6.68 16.68
CA LEU A 155 6.31 -7.73 15.75
C LEU A 155 5.38 -8.95 15.81
N VAL A 156 4.97 -9.37 16.99
CA VAL A 156 4.03 -10.47 17.18
C VAL A 156 2.68 -10.15 16.53
N LEU A 157 2.19 -8.91 16.67
CA LEU A 157 0.90 -8.50 16.09
C LEU A 157 0.85 -8.68 14.57
N PHE A 158 1.96 -8.41 13.87
CA PHE A 158 2.02 -8.46 12.40
C PHE A 158 2.62 -9.76 11.85
N ASN A 159 3.42 -10.47 12.65
CA ASN A 159 4.04 -11.74 12.26
C ASN A 159 3.26 -12.97 12.76
N THR A 160 2.13 -12.79 13.43
CA THR A 160 1.29 -13.90 13.86
C THR A 160 0.67 -14.57 12.64
N TYR A 161 0.83 -15.89 12.56
CA TYR A 161 0.17 -16.70 11.55
C TYR A 161 -1.30 -16.89 11.94
N VAL A 162 -2.18 -16.84 10.95
CA VAL A 162 -3.59 -17.20 11.17
C VAL A 162 -3.62 -18.68 11.51
N PRO A 163 -4.12 -19.10 12.70
CA PRO A 163 -4.15 -20.51 13.05
C PRO A 163 -4.99 -21.28 12.04
N ASP A 164 -4.48 -22.38 11.60
CA ASP A 164 -4.99 -23.57 10.87
C ASP A 164 -6.34 -23.53 10.12
N PHE A 165 -7.04 -22.39 10.11
CA PHE A 165 -8.36 -22.29 9.48
C PHE A 165 -8.33 -22.55 7.97
N PHE A 166 -7.19 -22.29 7.32
CA PHE A 166 -7.01 -22.50 5.88
C PHE A 166 -6.05 -23.63 5.54
N ALA A 167 -5.55 -24.41 6.53
CA ALA A 167 -4.61 -25.53 6.33
C ALA A 167 -3.38 -25.19 5.45
N VAL A 168 -3.01 -23.91 5.35
CA VAL A 168 -1.85 -23.43 4.59
C VAL A 168 -0.79 -23.00 5.58
N GLU A 169 0.24 -23.80 5.76
CA GLU A 169 1.41 -23.43 6.56
C GLU A 169 2.01 -22.12 6.05
N GLY A 170 2.15 -21.14 6.95
CA GLY A 170 2.81 -19.87 6.64
C GLY A 170 1.90 -18.76 6.14
N PHE A 171 0.57 -18.88 6.23
CA PHE A 171 -0.34 -17.78 5.89
C PHE A 171 -0.32 -16.71 6.99
N ASN A 172 0.24 -15.54 6.69
CA ASN A 172 0.42 -14.47 7.64
C ASN A 172 -0.90 -13.69 7.84
N LEU A 173 -1.20 -13.29 9.09
CA LEU A 173 -2.35 -12.44 9.43
C LEU A 173 -2.37 -11.15 8.60
N THR A 174 -1.21 -10.57 8.32
CA THR A 174 -1.09 -9.38 7.47
C THR A 174 -1.64 -9.63 6.06
N CYS A 175 -1.32 -10.78 5.44
CA CYS A 175 -1.84 -11.14 4.12
C CYS A 175 -3.35 -11.32 4.13
N PHE A 176 -3.90 -11.92 5.20
CA PHE A 176 -5.35 -12.06 5.37
C PHE A 176 -6.05 -10.70 5.49
N LEU A 177 -5.54 -9.80 6.34
CA LEU A 177 -6.07 -8.46 6.53
C LEU A 177 -6.03 -7.66 5.22
N VAL A 178 -4.95 -7.73 4.46
CA VAL A 178 -4.84 -7.09 3.15
C VAL A 178 -5.89 -7.62 2.19
N GLY A 179 -6.09 -8.93 2.14
CA GLY A 179 -7.11 -9.55 1.31
C GLY A 179 -8.52 -9.08 1.67
N VAL A 180 -8.84 -9.04 2.96
CA VAL A 180 -10.14 -8.55 3.46
C VAL A 180 -10.33 -7.07 3.11
N ILE A 181 -9.35 -6.22 3.35
CA ILE A 181 -9.42 -4.79 3.03
C ILE A 181 -9.60 -4.60 1.51
N ALA A 182 -8.84 -5.30 0.69
CA ALA A 182 -8.97 -5.24 -0.76
C ALA A 182 -10.36 -5.67 -1.24
N CYS A 183 -10.93 -6.73 -0.67
CA CYS A 183 -12.29 -7.17 -0.98
C CYS A 183 -13.36 -6.14 -0.57
N VAL A 184 -13.25 -5.57 0.62
CA VAL A 184 -14.17 -4.53 1.12
C VAL A 184 -14.11 -3.29 0.23
N VAL A 185 -12.90 -2.84 -0.11
CA VAL A 185 -12.72 -1.68 -0.99
C VAL A 185 -13.26 -1.97 -2.39
N TYR A 186 -12.96 -3.15 -2.95
CA TYR A 186 -13.49 -3.55 -4.24
C TYR A 186 -15.03 -3.56 -4.24
N ALA A 187 -15.65 -4.13 -3.22
CA ALA A 187 -17.11 -4.15 -3.07
C ALA A 187 -17.69 -2.73 -2.97
N ALA A 188 -17.07 -1.85 -2.15
CA ALA A 188 -17.50 -0.47 -2.01
C ALA A 188 -17.37 0.31 -3.32
N VAL A 189 -16.25 0.18 -4.05
CA VAL A 189 -16.04 0.83 -5.35
C VAL A 189 -17.02 0.30 -6.40
N SER A 190 -17.18 -1.00 -6.47
CA SER A 190 -18.11 -1.65 -7.41
C SER A 190 -19.53 -1.18 -7.19
N TYR A 191 -19.96 -1.08 -5.93
CA TYR A 191 -21.32 -0.64 -5.59
C TYR A 191 -21.52 0.86 -5.87
N THR A 192 -20.60 1.72 -5.44
CA THR A 192 -20.77 3.18 -5.53
C THR A 192 -20.51 3.74 -6.91
N HIS A 193 -19.60 3.17 -7.68
CA HIS A 193 -19.18 3.73 -8.97
C HIS A 193 -19.63 2.94 -10.20
N LEU A 194 -19.95 1.66 -10.06
CA LEU A 194 -20.41 0.82 -11.18
C LEU A 194 -21.92 0.57 -11.17
N THR A 195 -22.53 0.39 -10.00
CA THR A 195 -23.97 0.06 -9.92
C THR A 195 -24.87 1.26 -9.69
N LEU A 196 -24.50 2.22 -8.82
CA LEU A 196 -25.31 3.40 -8.56
C LEU A 196 -25.56 4.29 -9.80
N PRO A 197 -24.57 4.63 -10.62
CA PRO A 197 -24.80 5.44 -11.82
C PRO A 197 -25.71 4.76 -12.84
N THR A 198 -25.66 3.44 -12.96
CA THR A 198 -26.54 2.69 -13.86
C THR A 198 -27.98 2.64 -13.39
N ILE A 199 -28.23 2.64 -12.08
CA ILE A 199 -29.59 2.65 -11.51
C ILE A 199 -30.24 4.05 -11.63
N LEU A 200 -29.43 5.12 -11.60
CA LEU A 200 -29.92 6.50 -11.73
C LEU A 200 -30.16 6.92 -13.19
N LEU A 201 -29.72 6.13 -14.16
CA LEU A 201 -29.88 6.37 -15.60
C LEU A 201 -31.07 5.57 -16.20
N VAL A 202 -31.80 4.80 -15.42
CA VAL A 202 -33.04 4.11 -15.77
C VAL A 202 -34.22 4.80 -15.09
#